data_309344475707128bcbfd7f151e492653
#
_entry.id   309344475707128bcbfd7f151e492653
#
_cell.length_a   1.000
_cell.length_b   1.000
_cell.length_c   1.000
_cell.angle_alpha   90.00
_cell.angle_beta   90.00
_cell.angle_gamma   90.00
#
_symmetry.space_group_name_H-M   'P 1'
#
loop_
_entity.id
_entity.type
_entity.pdbx_description
1 polymer ?
#
loop_
_entity_poly.entity_id
_entity_poly.type
_entity_poly.pdbx_seq_one_letter_code
_entity_poly.pdbx_strand_id
1 'polypeptide(L)'
;MVEHVHWKKTTNPDYLGTYAFDRDQEMIVKIKDLRQEKIQNPNGGSEEKIVMYFEGDVKPLILNTTNMKNIEKALKTPYMDEWVGRKLQLYVDPAVSAFGQIVAAVRVRDFEPK
;
A
#
# COMPACT_ATOMS: atom_id res chain seq x y z
N MET A 1 -13.97 5.34 27.70
CA MET A 1 -13.96 5.83 27.03
C MET A 1 -14.16 5.54 26.03
N VAL A 2 -14.54 5.86 25.85
CA VAL A 2 -14.60 5.72 24.93
C VAL A 2 -13.87 5.50 24.40
N GLU A 3 -13.76 4.83 24.83
CA GLU A 3 -13.36 4.97 24.05
C GLU A 3 -14.00 5.30 23.04
N HIS A 4 -14.17 6.07 23.04
CA HIS A 4 -14.55 6.64 21.86
C HIS A 4 -13.77 6.04 20.74
N VAL A 5 -14.38 5.94 19.60
CA VAL A 5 -13.71 5.42 18.44
C VAL A 5 -12.69 6.45 18.01
N HIS A 6 -11.45 6.08 18.14
CA HIS A 6 -10.38 6.94 17.68
C HIS A 6 -10.28 6.81 16.18
N TRP A 7 -9.93 7.89 15.49
CA TRP A 7 -9.81 7.85 14.05
C TRP A 7 -8.80 6.81 13.57
N LYS A 8 -7.79 6.51 14.39
CA LYS A 8 -6.80 5.47 14.07
C LYS A 8 -7.40 4.07 14.02
N LYS A 9 -8.57 3.87 14.61
CA LYS A 9 -9.25 2.59 14.50
C LYS A 9 -9.92 2.39 13.16
N THR A 10 -10.06 3.45 12.37
CA THR A 10 -10.60 3.34 11.02
C THR A 10 -9.51 3.04 10.00
N THR A 11 -8.23 3.13 10.39
CA THR A 11 -7.11 2.68 9.57
C THR A 11 -6.68 1.32 10.10
N ASN A 12 -6.10 0.51 9.24
CA ASN A 12 -5.61 -0.79 9.67
C ASN A 12 -4.16 -0.65 10.12
N PRO A 13 -3.86 -0.75 11.45
CA PRO A 13 -2.50 -0.53 11.93
C PRO A 13 -1.52 -1.63 11.53
N ASP A 14 -2.02 -2.75 11.00
CA ASP A 14 -1.18 -3.85 10.55
C ASP A 14 -0.69 -3.65 9.12
N TYR A 15 -1.17 -2.62 8.42
CA TYR A 15 -0.81 -2.36 7.04
C TYR A 15 -0.30 -0.93 6.86
N LEU A 16 0.54 -0.78 5.84
CA LEU A 16 1.11 0.53 5.53
C LEU A 16 0.02 1.47 5.01
N GLY A 17 -0.04 2.66 5.54
CA GLY A 17 -0.99 3.68 5.14
C GLY A 17 -0.33 5.04 5.14
N THR A 18 -1.09 6.07 4.80
CA THR A 18 -0.56 7.44 4.69
C THR A 18 0.00 7.94 6.01
N TYR A 19 -0.47 7.40 7.14
CA TYR A 19 0.01 7.77 8.46
C TYR A 19 1.51 7.50 8.67
N ALA A 20 2.09 6.60 7.86
CA ALA A 20 3.50 6.23 7.99
C ALA A 20 4.43 7.22 7.30
N PHE A 21 3.87 8.22 6.63
CA PHE A 21 4.64 9.19 5.85
C PHE A 21 4.55 10.56 6.49
N ASP A 22 5.70 11.21 6.64
CA ASP A 22 5.71 12.63 6.95
C ASP A 22 5.36 13.42 5.70
N ARG A 23 5.06 14.70 5.88
CA ARG A 23 4.67 15.56 4.78
C ARG A 23 5.75 15.56 3.69
N ASP A 24 5.35 15.27 2.47
CA ASP A 24 6.21 15.23 1.28
C ASP A 24 7.30 14.16 1.35
N GLN A 25 7.22 13.25 2.31
CA GLN A 25 8.17 12.15 2.41
C GLN A 25 7.84 11.07 1.40
N GLU A 26 8.88 10.49 0.80
CA GLU A 26 8.76 9.27 0.00
C GLU A 26 9.60 8.18 0.65
N MET A 27 9.22 6.93 0.38
CA MET A 27 9.84 5.79 1.04
C MET A 27 10.32 4.81 -0.01
N ILE A 28 11.58 4.39 0.09
CA ILE A 28 12.13 3.33 -0.76
C ILE A 28 12.06 2.03 0.04
N VAL A 29 11.44 1.01 -0.55
CA VAL A 29 11.23 -0.28 0.09
C VAL A 29 11.73 -1.39 -0.82
N LYS A 30 12.10 -2.53 -0.22
CA LYS A 30 12.50 -3.71 -0.97
C LYS A 30 11.47 -4.81 -0.75
N ILE A 31 10.99 -5.39 -1.84
CA ILE A 31 9.94 -6.39 -1.80
C ILE A 31 10.50 -7.70 -1.26
N LYS A 32 9.90 -8.21 -0.20
CA LYS A 32 10.29 -9.47 0.41
C LYS A 32 9.42 -10.62 -0.08
N ASP A 33 8.10 -10.39 -0.16
CA ASP A 33 7.16 -11.43 -0.50
C ASP A 33 5.84 -10.81 -0.94
N LEU A 34 5.03 -11.58 -1.66
CA LEU A 34 3.68 -11.19 -2.02
C LEU A 34 2.76 -12.36 -1.69
N ARG A 35 1.63 -12.08 -1.08
CA ARG A 35 0.66 -13.10 -0.69
C ARG A 35 -0.73 -12.65 -1.04
N GLN A 36 -1.58 -13.60 -1.39
CA GLN A 36 -3.00 -13.35 -1.55
C GLN A 36 -3.66 -13.62 -0.20
N GLU A 37 -4.29 -12.60 0.37
CA GLU A 37 -4.88 -12.69 1.71
C GLU A 37 -6.31 -12.19 1.70
N LYS A 38 -7.10 -12.73 2.61
CA LYS A 38 -8.48 -12.31 2.81
C LYS A 38 -8.50 -11.12 3.77
N ILE A 39 -8.98 -9.99 3.28
CA ILE A 39 -9.02 -8.75 4.04
C ILE A 39 -10.45 -8.45 4.42
N GLN A 40 -10.69 -8.16 5.70
CA GLN A 40 -12.00 -7.79 6.20
C GLN A 40 -12.32 -6.34 5.83
N ASN A 41 -13.50 -6.12 5.28
CA ASN A 41 -13.98 -4.76 5.02
C ASN A 41 -14.65 -4.19 6.26
N PRO A 42 -14.60 -2.86 6.46
CA PRO A 42 -15.25 -2.24 7.61
C PRO A 42 -16.76 -2.48 7.67
N ASN A 43 -17.39 -2.73 6.54
CA ASN A 43 -18.84 -2.97 6.48
C ASN A 43 -19.21 -4.45 6.56
N GLY A 44 -18.29 -5.30 7.00
CA GLY A 44 -18.57 -6.70 7.31
C GLY A 44 -18.27 -7.70 6.21
N GLY A 45 -18.01 -7.27 4.99
CA GLY A 45 -17.61 -8.17 3.91
C GLY A 45 -16.13 -8.47 3.96
N SER A 46 -15.68 -9.38 3.10
CA SER A 46 -14.25 -9.65 2.94
C SER A 46 -13.91 -9.78 1.47
N GLU A 47 -12.68 -9.45 1.12
CA GLU A 47 -12.16 -9.55 -0.23
C GLU A 47 -10.79 -10.15 -0.21
N GLU A 48 -10.43 -10.87 -1.26
CA GLU A 48 -9.07 -11.34 -1.44
C GLU A 48 -8.25 -10.23 -2.10
N LYS A 49 -7.11 -9.92 -1.49
CA LYS A 49 -6.21 -8.86 -1.96
C LYS A 49 -4.80 -9.39 -2.00
N ILE A 50 -3.98 -8.79 -2.85
CA ILE A 50 -2.55 -9.06 -2.84
C ILE A 50 -1.92 -8.16 -1.79
N VAL A 51 -1.17 -8.74 -0.87
CA VAL A 51 -0.46 -8.02 0.17
C VAL A 51 1.04 -8.16 -0.10
N MET A 52 1.71 -7.04 -0.20
CA MET A 52 3.15 -6.99 -0.46
C MET A 52 3.90 -6.77 0.84
N TYR A 53 4.82 -7.68 1.14
CA TYR A 53 5.66 -7.61 2.33
C TYR A 53 7.02 -7.08 1.95
N PHE A 54 7.62 -6.31 2.85
CA PHE A 54 8.89 -5.62 2.62
C PHE A 54 9.95 -6.10 3.58
N GLU A 55 11.21 -5.96 3.19
CA GLU A 55 12.32 -6.20 4.09
C GLU A 55 12.45 -5.06 5.09
N GLY A 56 12.93 -5.38 6.30
CA GLY A 56 13.09 -4.38 7.34
C GLY A 56 11.81 -4.16 8.13
N ASP A 57 11.78 -3.06 8.87
CA ASP A 57 10.71 -2.73 9.79
C ASP A 57 9.61 -1.92 9.11
N VAL A 58 9.15 -2.38 7.96
CA VAL A 58 8.10 -1.72 7.18
C VAL A 58 6.87 -2.61 7.16
N LYS A 59 5.72 -2.04 7.46
CA LYS A 59 4.47 -2.79 7.43
C LYS A 59 4.09 -3.14 5.99
N PRO A 60 3.38 -4.26 5.80
CA PRO A 60 3.00 -4.68 4.45
C PRO A 60 1.97 -3.73 3.85
N LEU A 61 1.93 -3.66 2.53
CA LEU A 61 1.03 -2.81 1.77
C LEU A 61 -0.01 -3.65 1.05
N ILE A 62 -1.28 -3.33 1.24
CA ILE A 62 -2.36 -3.93 0.46
C ILE A 62 -2.36 -3.26 -0.91
N LEU A 63 -2.24 -4.05 -1.97
CA LEU A 63 -2.16 -3.52 -3.32
C LEU A 63 -3.54 -3.35 -3.92
N ASN A 64 -3.73 -2.25 -4.61
CA ASN A 64 -4.89 -2.04 -5.48
C ASN A 64 -4.44 -2.09 -6.94
N THR A 65 -5.40 -2.03 -7.85
CA THR A 65 -5.13 -2.15 -9.28
C THR A 65 -4.17 -1.06 -9.77
N THR A 66 -4.36 0.18 -9.30
CA THR A 66 -3.49 1.30 -9.70
C THR A 66 -2.06 1.05 -9.28
N ASN A 67 -1.85 0.60 -8.04
CA ASN A 67 -0.50 0.32 -7.55
C ASN A 67 0.12 -0.85 -8.30
N MET A 68 -0.65 -1.90 -8.60
CA MET A 68 -0.13 -3.03 -9.36
C MET A 68 0.30 -2.62 -10.76
N LYS A 69 -0.46 -1.75 -11.42
CA LYS A 69 -0.07 -1.23 -12.73
C LYS A 69 1.22 -0.42 -12.68
N ASN A 70 1.38 0.39 -11.65
CA ASN A 70 2.60 1.18 -11.49
C ASN A 70 3.81 0.29 -11.20
N ILE A 71 3.62 -0.78 -10.41
CA ILE A 71 4.71 -1.73 -10.15
C ILE A 71 5.13 -2.41 -11.45
N GLU A 72 4.17 -2.82 -12.25
CA GLU A 72 4.47 -3.42 -13.55
C GLU A 72 5.28 -2.48 -14.42
N LYS A 73 4.92 -1.19 -14.45
CA LYS A 73 5.68 -0.19 -15.20
C LYS A 73 7.08 0.00 -14.62
N ALA A 74 7.18 0.09 -13.29
CA ALA A 74 8.45 0.34 -12.63
C ALA A 74 9.43 -0.80 -12.84
N LEU A 75 8.97 -2.03 -12.68
CA LEU A 75 9.82 -3.21 -12.72
C LEU A 75 9.84 -3.88 -14.10
N LYS A 76 9.00 -3.41 -15.01
CA LYS A 76 8.95 -3.84 -16.42
C LYS A 76 8.58 -5.31 -16.57
N THR A 77 7.78 -5.84 -15.65
CA THR A 77 7.28 -7.20 -15.73
C THR A 77 5.93 -7.31 -15.03
N PRO A 78 4.96 -8.05 -15.60
CA PRO A 78 3.67 -8.28 -14.96
C PRO A 78 3.69 -9.47 -13.99
N TYR A 79 4.82 -10.17 -13.87
CA TYR A 79 4.88 -11.40 -13.08
C TYR A 79 5.34 -11.09 -11.66
N MET A 80 4.46 -11.35 -10.68
CA MET A 80 4.71 -11.01 -9.28
C MET A 80 5.93 -11.72 -8.69
N ASP A 81 6.20 -12.95 -9.14
CA ASP A 81 7.37 -13.68 -8.66
C ASP A 81 8.67 -12.99 -9.05
N GLU A 82 8.65 -12.20 -10.13
CA GLU A 82 9.82 -11.42 -10.56
C GLU A 82 9.97 -10.12 -9.80
N TRP A 83 8.95 -9.71 -9.04
CA TRP A 83 9.00 -8.50 -8.23
C TRP A 83 9.78 -8.69 -6.93
N VAL A 84 9.88 -9.91 -6.43
CA VAL A 84 10.56 -10.18 -5.15
C VAL A 84 12.04 -9.83 -5.25
N GLY A 85 12.54 -9.11 -4.25
CA GLY A 85 13.93 -8.66 -4.24
C GLY A 85 14.16 -7.34 -4.95
N ARG A 86 13.14 -6.79 -5.60
CA ARG A 86 13.24 -5.50 -6.30
C ARG A 86 12.84 -4.36 -5.37
N LYS A 87 13.24 -3.16 -5.70
CA LYS A 87 12.94 -1.97 -4.91
C LYS A 87 11.82 -1.17 -5.54
N LEU A 88 11.02 -0.53 -4.69
CA LEU A 88 9.97 0.38 -5.12
C LEU A 88 10.10 1.68 -4.34
N GLN A 89 9.60 2.76 -4.95
CA GLN A 89 9.50 4.05 -4.28
C GLN A 89 8.02 4.37 -4.07
N LEU A 90 7.66 4.61 -2.82
CA LEU A 90 6.29 4.88 -2.41
C LEU A 90 6.14 6.35 -2.06
N TYR A 91 4.97 6.91 -2.33
CA TYR A 91 4.65 8.28 -1.99
C TYR A 91 3.18 8.39 -1.62
N VAL A 92 2.80 9.53 -1.04
CA VAL A 92 1.40 9.81 -0.74
C VAL A 92 0.85 10.74 -1.81
N ASP A 93 -0.19 10.27 -2.49
CA ASP A 93 -0.95 11.12 -3.41
C ASP A 93 -2.09 11.74 -2.61
N PRO A 94 -2.13 13.08 -2.46
CA PRO A 94 -3.13 13.72 -1.63
C PRO A 94 -4.49 13.89 -2.30
N ALA A 95 -4.60 13.56 -3.58
CA ALA A 95 -5.79 13.89 -4.35
C ALA A 95 -6.32 12.69 -5.14
N VAL A 96 -6.57 11.60 -4.46
CA VAL A 96 -7.12 10.39 -5.08
C VAL A 96 -8.65 10.42 -4.94
N SER A 97 -9.36 10.21 -6.05
CA SER A 97 -10.82 10.13 -6.03
C SER A 97 -11.23 8.72 -5.58
N ALA A 98 -12.00 8.64 -4.50
CA ALA A 98 -12.50 7.38 -3.98
C ALA A 98 -13.85 7.63 -3.31
N PHE A 99 -14.83 6.79 -3.64
CA PHE A 99 -16.17 6.87 -3.04
C PHE A 99 -16.79 8.28 -3.15
N GLY A 100 -16.55 8.97 -4.26
CA GLY A 100 -17.06 10.31 -4.48
C GLY A 100 -16.33 11.41 -3.70
N GLN A 101 -15.23 11.09 -3.07
CA GLN A 101 -14.45 12.04 -2.26
C GLN A 101 -12.99 12.06 -2.72
N ILE A 102 -12.32 13.14 -2.38
CA ILE A 102 -10.89 13.26 -2.60
C ILE A 102 -10.19 12.83 -1.31
N VAL A 103 -9.34 11.80 -1.38
CA VAL A 103 -8.65 11.27 -0.21
C VAL A 103 -7.16 11.08 -0.53
N ALA A 104 -6.34 11.05 0.51
CA ALA A 104 -4.93 10.72 0.36
C ALA A 104 -4.76 9.21 0.30
N ALA A 105 -3.82 8.74 -0.51
CA ALA A 105 -3.54 7.32 -0.63
C ALA A 105 -2.06 7.08 -0.89
N VAL A 106 -1.57 5.93 -0.43
CA VAL A 106 -0.20 5.49 -0.73
C VAL A 106 -0.17 4.99 -2.17
N ARG A 107 0.78 5.50 -2.94
CA ARG A 107 0.96 5.13 -4.34
C ARG A 107 2.39 4.69 -4.59
N VAL A 108 2.57 3.90 -5.64
CA VAL A 108 3.87 3.44 -6.09
C VAL A 108 4.28 4.27 -7.29
N ARG A 109 5.53 4.76 -7.28
CA ARG A 109 6.09 5.43 -8.46
C ARG A 109 6.23 4.43 -9.59
N ASP A 110 6.13 4.92 -10.82
CA ASP A 110 6.20 4.08 -12.01
C ASP A 110 7.62 3.89 -12.53
N PHE A 111 8.60 3.99 -11.63
CA PHE A 111 10.01 3.72 -11.93
C PHE A 111 10.65 3.01 -10.75
N GLU A 112 11.68 2.23 -11.04
CA GLU A 112 12.43 1.53 -10.00
C GLU A 112 13.49 2.47 -9.45
N PRO A 113 13.55 2.70 -8.11
CA PRO A 113 14.59 3.56 -7.54
C PRO A 113 15.96 2.91 -7.64
N LYS A 114 16.95 3.77 -7.75
CA LYS A 114 18.35 3.31 -7.82
C LYS A 114 18.91 2.95 -6.47
#